data_c42085f0867ecd4b0df1e10db54fde7c
#
_entry.id   c42085f0867ecd4b0df1e10db54fde7c
#
_cell.length_a   1.000
_cell.length_b   1.000
_cell.length_c   1.000
_cell.angle_alpha   90.00
_cell.angle_beta   90.00
_cell.angle_gamma   90.00
#
_symmetry.space_group_name_H-M   'P 1'
#
loop_
_entity.id
_entity.type
_entity.pdbx_description
1 polymer ?
#
loop_
_entity_poly.entity_id
_entity_poly.type
_entity_poly.pdbx_seq_one_letter_code
_entity_poly.pdbx_strand_id
1 'polypeptide(L)'
;MGGTVALVVGAGEGQRFGGELPKQYHLLAGVAVMRRSLKAFMDHPDVSAVQAVIRPNHHELYDAAVQGLALPVPVDGGATRQGSVLNGLESLNADEPSTVLIHDAARPLVDPGVISRVLAALQTSPGAIPALAVADTLKRSDGQFVETTVDRQGLWRAQTPQGFHYQNILAAHRQAGGDELTDDAAVAERAGLAVAIVEGSEDNVKVTRTGDMVRAERILGSGETRTGLGFDVHRFGPGDHVMLCGVKLPHEFGLEGHSDADVGLHAVTDAFLGAIGEGDIGTHFPPSDPQWKGTESDIFLRHAGDMIAGKGGRISNIDVTLICEQPKIGPHRAAMIKRMAEILSITEHRISIKATTTERLGFTGRGEGIAAQAAATVVL
;
A
#
# COMPACT_ATOMS: atom_id res chain seq x y z
N MET A 1 -22.48 -18.68 17.47
CA MET A 1 -21.49 -17.82 18.17
C MET A 1 -21.35 -16.58 17.30
N GLY A 2 -21.56 -15.40 17.86
CA GLY A 2 -21.41 -14.14 17.14
C GLY A 2 -19.95 -13.97 16.68
N GLY A 3 -19.74 -13.43 15.46
CA GLY A 3 -18.40 -13.21 14.91
C GLY A 3 -17.66 -12.02 15.56
N THR A 4 -16.47 -11.71 15.05
CA THR A 4 -15.71 -10.51 15.40
C THR A 4 -16.03 -9.39 14.42
N VAL A 5 -16.40 -8.22 14.90
CA VAL A 5 -16.61 -7.03 14.07
C VAL A 5 -15.54 -5.99 14.36
N ALA A 6 -14.93 -5.44 13.32
CA ALA A 6 -14.04 -4.29 13.45
C ALA A 6 -14.82 -2.98 13.24
N LEU A 7 -14.74 -2.08 14.22
CA LEU A 7 -15.30 -0.74 14.17
C LEU A 7 -14.17 0.27 13.89
N VAL A 8 -14.12 0.78 12.66
CA VAL A 8 -13.07 1.71 12.23
C VAL A 8 -13.58 3.14 12.34
N VAL A 9 -13.01 3.90 13.28
CA VAL A 9 -13.51 5.23 13.67
C VAL A 9 -12.70 6.33 12.99
N GLY A 10 -13.35 7.08 12.10
CA GLY A 10 -12.79 8.17 11.31
C GLY A 10 -13.57 9.48 11.38
N ALA A 11 -14.36 9.72 12.43
CA ALA A 11 -15.23 10.89 12.55
C ALA A 11 -14.52 12.20 13.01
N GLY A 12 -13.21 12.16 13.29
CA GLY A 12 -12.44 13.33 13.76
C GLY A 12 -12.14 14.35 12.65
N GLU A 13 -12.12 15.64 12.99
CA GLU A 13 -11.81 16.76 12.07
C GLU A 13 -10.34 16.82 11.63
N GLY A 14 -9.44 16.22 12.39
CA GLY A 14 -8.02 16.24 12.05
C GLY A 14 -7.33 17.62 12.17
N GLN A 15 -7.82 18.52 13.01
CA GLN A 15 -7.35 19.92 13.16
C GLN A 15 -5.83 20.08 13.23
N ARG A 16 -5.11 19.12 13.84
CA ARG A 16 -3.64 19.13 13.97
C ARG A 16 -2.88 18.77 12.69
N PHE A 17 -3.58 18.22 11.69
CA PHE A 17 -2.98 17.84 10.41
C PHE A 17 -2.88 19.02 9.46
N GLY A 18 -3.85 19.96 9.52
CA GLY A 18 -3.96 21.13 8.65
C GLY A 18 -4.57 20.79 7.29
N GLY A 19 -5.01 21.81 6.56
CA GLY A 19 -5.64 21.67 5.24
C GLY A 19 -7.17 21.45 5.30
N GLU A 20 -7.81 21.52 4.12
CA GLU A 20 -9.26 21.35 3.97
C GLU A 20 -9.70 19.89 3.95
N LEU A 21 -8.83 18.98 3.47
CA LEU A 21 -9.12 17.55 3.41
C LEU A 21 -8.81 16.89 4.76
N PRO A 22 -9.77 16.19 5.40
CA PRO A 22 -9.49 15.46 6.64
C PRO A 22 -8.46 14.36 6.43
N LYS A 23 -7.54 14.21 7.39
CA LYS A 23 -6.35 13.35 7.31
C LYS A 23 -6.61 11.91 6.86
N GLN A 24 -7.76 11.32 7.23
CA GLN A 24 -8.13 9.95 6.89
C GLN A 24 -8.43 9.76 5.39
N TYR A 25 -8.65 10.83 4.65
CA TYR A 25 -8.89 10.80 3.20
C TYR A 25 -7.66 11.19 2.38
N HIS A 26 -6.56 11.63 3.02
CA HIS A 26 -5.29 11.83 2.31
C HIS A 26 -4.74 10.52 1.76
N LEU A 27 -4.04 10.62 0.63
CA LEU A 27 -3.42 9.46 -0.01
C LEU A 27 -2.06 9.16 0.63
N LEU A 28 -1.90 7.94 1.10
CA LEU A 28 -0.66 7.35 1.59
C LEU A 28 -0.19 6.34 0.54
N ALA A 29 0.89 6.64 -0.18
CA ALA A 29 1.34 5.86 -1.33
C ALA A 29 0.21 5.52 -2.31
N GLY A 30 -0.55 6.56 -2.72
CA GLY A 30 -1.64 6.43 -3.71
C GLY A 30 -2.97 5.86 -3.20
N VAL A 31 -3.07 5.44 -1.93
CA VAL A 31 -4.28 4.84 -1.34
C VAL A 31 -4.73 5.65 -0.13
N ALA A 32 -6.02 5.95 -0.01
CA ALA A 32 -6.55 6.71 1.13
C ALA A 32 -6.22 6.02 2.47
N VAL A 33 -5.81 6.80 3.47
CA VAL A 33 -5.51 6.32 4.85
C VAL A 33 -6.66 5.49 5.41
N MET A 34 -7.91 5.97 5.27
CA MET A 34 -9.13 5.26 5.68
C MET A 34 -9.24 3.88 5.01
N ARG A 35 -9.05 3.82 3.68
CA ARG A 35 -9.12 2.58 2.92
C ARG A 35 -8.12 1.54 3.41
N ARG A 36 -6.88 1.96 3.72
CA ARG A 36 -5.85 1.06 4.26
C ARG A 36 -6.27 0.47 5.60
N SER A 37 -6.76 1.32 6.50
CA SER A 37 -7.24 0.87 7.82
C SER A 37 -8.40 -0.11 7.71
N LEU A 38 -9.39 0.16 6.85
CA LEU A 38 -10.52 -0.75 6.62
C LEU A 38 -10.06 -2.08 6.02
N LYS A 39 -9.19 -2.02 5.00
CA LYS A 39 -8.71 -3.21 4.30
C LYS A 39 -7.93 -4.14 5.22
N ALA A 40 -7.13 -3.63 6.15
CA ALA A 40 -6.38 -4.45 7.09
C ALA A 40 -7.29 -5.40 7.93
N PHE A 41 -8.50 -4.95 8.26
CA PHE A 41 -9.48 -5.78 8.97
C PHE A 41 -10.30 -6.66 8.02
N MET A 42 -10.63 -6.17 6.83
CA MET A 42 -11.33 -6.97 5.81
C MET A 42 -10.51 -8.19 5.37
N ASP A 43 -9.19 -8.06 5.33
CA ASP A 43 -8.28 -9.11 4.91
C ASP A 43 -7.91 -10.09 6.07
N HIS A 44 -8.31 -9.79 7.31
CA HIS A 44 -7.96 -10.64 8.46
C HIS A 44 -8.95 -11.80 8.59
N PRO A 45 -8.48 -13.07 8.65
CA PRO A 45 -9.36 -14.25 8.62
C PRO A 45 -10.33 -14.36 9.80
N ASP A 46 -9.96 -13.81 10.97
CA ASP A 46 -10.77 -13.89 12.19
C ASP A 46 -11.71 -12.68 12.37
N VAL A 47 -11.78 -11.77 11.39
CA VAL A 47 -12.72 -10.64 11.36
C VAL A 47 -13.83 -10.93 10.37
N SER A 48 -15.05 -11.02 10.86
CA SER A 48 -16.23 -11.41 10.06
C SER A 48 -16.90 -10.23 9.35
N ALA A 49 -16.77 -9.01 9.89
CA ALA A 49 -17.32 -7.81 9.30
C ALA A 49 -16.55 -6.56 9.74
N VAL A 50 -16.65 -5.51 8.93
CA VAL A 50 -16.03 -4.20 9.19
C VAL A 50 -17.07 -3.10 9.06
N GLN A 51 -17.24 -2.29 10.09
CA GLN A 51 -18.12 -1.13 10.13
C GLN A 51 -17.30 0.15 10.25
N ALA A 52 -17.51 1.09 9.33
CA ALA A 52 -16.92 2.41 9.42
C ALA A 52 -17.80 3.38 10.20
N VAL A 53 -17.16 4.26 10.99
CA VAL A 53 -17.83 5.42 11.61
C VAL A 53 -17.18 6.68 11.07
N ILE A 54 -17.96 7.53 10.42
CA ILE A 54 -17.47 8.73 9.75
C ILE A 54 -18.22 9.98 10.25
N ARG A 55 -17.72 11.16 9.90
CA ARG A 55 -18.46 12.39 10.17
C ARG A 55 -19.66 12.51 9.22
N PRO A 56 -20.83 13.01 9.65
CA PRO A 56 -22.03 13.09 8.82
C PRO A 56 -21.86 13.80 7.47
N ASN A 57 -20.97 14.79 7.39
CA ASN A 57 -20.70 15.53 6.15
C ASN A 57 -19.54 14.95 5.30
N HIS A 58 -19.05 13.74 5.59
CA HIS A 58 -17.94 13.10 4.89
C HIS A 58 -18.36 11.90 4.03
N HIS A 59 -19.65 11.67 3.78
CA HIS A 59 -20.14 10.54 2.99
C HIS A 59 -19.52 10.50 1.59
N GLU A 60 -19.49 11.62 0.86
CA GLU A 60 -18.88 11.68 -0.49
C GLU A 60 -17.37 11.35 -0.46
N LEU A 61 -16.64 11.87 0.53
CA LEU A 61 -15.21 11.58 0.70
C LEU A 61 -14.98 10.10 1.05
N TYR A 62 -15.85 9.54 1.87
CA TYR A 62 -15.80 8.13 2.24
C TYR A 62 -16.06 7.25 1.02
N ASP A 63 -17.13 7.49 0.27
CA ASP A 63 -17.52 6.71 -0.91
C ASP A 63 -16.39 6.70 -1.96
N ALA A 64 -15.78 7.87 -2.20
CA ALA A 64 -14.60 7.97 -3.07
C ALA A 64 -13.40 7.17 -2.55
N ALA A 65 -13.14 7.21 -1.23
CA ALA A 65 -12.01 6.50 -0.62
C ALA A 65 -12.17 4.97 -0.64
N VAL A 66 -13.40 4.45 -0.52
CA VAL A 66 -13.70 3.02 -0.41
C VAL A 66 -14.24 2.41 -1.69
N GLN A 67 -14.24 3.15 -2.80
CA GLN A 67 -14.77 2.67 -4.08
C GLN A 67 -14.27 1.26 -4.41
N GLY A 68 -15.20 0.34 -4.72
CA GLY A 68 -14.90 -1.06 -5.04
C GLY A 68 -14.66 -1.98 -3.83
N LEU A 69 -14.78 -1.49 -2.59
CA LEU A 69 -14.82 -2.35 -1.40
C LEU A 69 -16.29 -2.71 -1.06
N ALA A 70 -16.51 -3.96 -0.69
CA ALA A 70 -17.82 -4.42 -0.20
C ALA A 70 -17.94 -4.11 1.30
N LEU A 71 -18.42 -2.91 1.63
CA LEU A 71 -18.61 -2.43 3.00
C LEU A 71 -20.06 -2.03 3.22
N PRO A 72 -20.58 -2.17 4.45
CA PRO A 72 -21.90 -1.63 4.80
C PRO A 72 -21.89 -0.09 4.77
N VAL A 73 -23.08 0.50 4.76
CA VAL A 73 -23.25 1.94 4.89
C VAL A 73 -22.54 2.42 6.16
N PRO A 74 -21.73 3.49 6.10
CA PRO A 74 -21.03 3.99 7.27
C PRO A 74 -22.00 4.57 8.29
N VAL A 75 -21.65 4.50 9.57
CA VAL A 75 -22.41 5.09 10.68
C VAL A 75 -21.96 6.53 10.89
N ASP A 76 -22.90 7.40 11.14
CA ASP A 76 -22.62 8.79 11.50
C ASP A 76 -22.06 8.89 12.92
N GLY A 77 -20.87 9.48 13.03
CA GLY A 77 -20.20 9.72 14.31
C GLY A 77 -20.87 10.81 15.14
N GLY A 78 -20.57 10.81 16.41
CA GLY A 78 -21.00 11.82 17.38
C GLY A 78 -20.09 13.04 17.44
N ALA A 79 -20.39 13.96 18.36
CA ALA A 79 -19.63 15.18 18.59
C ALA A 79 -18.20 14.92 19.14
N THR A 80 -18.00 13.79 19.82
CA THR A 80 -16.72 13.35 20.40
C THR A 80 -16.28 12.01 19.82
N ARG A 81 -15.02 11.61 20.06
CA ARG A 81 -14.55 10.26 19.70
C ARG A 81 -15.37 9.19 20.44
N GLN A 82 -15.59 9.38 21.73
CA GLN A 82 -16.39 8.45 22.55
C GLN A 82 -17.83 8.35 22.04
N GLY A 83 -18.49 9.47 21.70
CA GLY A 83 -19.81 9.45 21.09
C GLY A 83 -19.86 8.77 19.73
N SER A 84 -18.80 8.93 18.92
CA SER A 84 -18.68 8.25 17.64
C SER A 84 -18.53 6.72 17.82
N VAL A 85 -17.76 6.28 18.81
CA VAL A 85 -17.63 4.85 19.14
C VAL A 85 -18.96 4.31 19.64
N LEU A 86 -19.68 5.03 20.52
CA LEU A 86 -21.00 4.60 21.01
C LEU A 86 -21.98 4.43 19.84
N ASN A 87 -22.08 5.42 18.93
CA ASN A 87 -22.95 5.30 17.76
C ASN A 87 -22.62 4.05 16.92
N GLY A 88 -21.32 3.79 16.71
CA GLY A 88 -20.86 2.60 16.02
C GLY A 88 -21.23 1.31 16.75
N LEU A 89 -21.02 1.24 18.07
CA LEU A 89 -21.41 0.08 18.88
C LEU A 89 -22.92 -0.16 18.82
N GLU A 90 -23.74 0.89 18.95
CA GLU A 90 -25.20 0.80 18.88
C GLU A 90 -25.68 0.27 17.51
N SER A 91 -24.99 0.61 16.42
CA SER A 91 -25.34 0.12 15.09
C SER A 91 -25.17 -1.38 14.92
N LEU A 92 -24.36 -2.02 15.77
CA LEU A 92 -24.11 -3.47 15.75
C LEU A 92 -25.11 -4.29 16.57
N ASN A 93 -26.09 -3.64 17.22
CA ASN A 93 -27.07 -4.32 18.10
C ASN A 93 -27.87 -5.43 17.40
N ALA A 94 -28.15 -5.29 16.10
CA ALA A 94 -28.90 -6.29 15.34
C ALA A 94 -28.08 -7.56 15.07
N ASP A 95 -26.75 -7.43 14.96
CA ASP A 95 -25.84 -8.52 14.62
C ASP A 95 -25.28 -9.22 15.86
N GLU A 96 -25.35 -8.57 17.03
CA GLU A 96 -24.83 -9.03 18.33
C GLU A 96 -23.50 -9.79 18.23
N PRO A 97 -22.40 -9.16 17.75
CA PRO A 97 -21.13 -9.83 17.66
C PRO A 97 -20.63 -10.26 19.04
N SER A 98 -19.86 -11.35 19.12
CA SER A 98 -19.22 -11.73 20.39
C SER A 98 -18.11 -10.76 20.79
N THR A 99 -17.39 -10.26 19.80
CA THR A 99 -16.19 -9.43 19.95
C THR A 99 -16.24 -8.20 19.04
N VAL A 100 -15.80 -7.07 19.55
CA VAL A 100 -15.58 -5.87 18.76
C VAL A 100 -14.13 -5.40 18.88
N LEU A 101 -13.55 -5.02 17.76
CA LEU A 101 -12.25 -4.36 17.64
C LEU A 101 -12.44 -2.89 17.28
N ILE A 102 -12.13 -1.96 18.17
CA ILE A 102 -12.28 -0.53 17.93
C ILE A 102 -10.93 0.02 17.45
N HIS A 103 -10.92 0.59 16.25
CA HIS A 103 -9.69 1.04 15.59
C HIS A 103 -9.78 2.46 15.07
N ASP A 104 -8.71 3.22 15.26
CA ASP A 104 -8.59 4.57 14.70
C ASP A 104 -8.31 4.48 13.18
N ALA A 105 -9.20 5.03 12.34
CA ALA A 105 -8.99 5.11 10.89
C ALA A 105 -7.67 5.81 10.49
N ALA A 106 -7.06 6.53 11.41
CA ALA A 106 -5.77 7.21 11.23
C ALA A 106 -4.55 6.32 11.51
N ARG A 107 -4.71 4.99 11.69
CA ARG A 107 -3.61 4.02 11.81
C ARG A 107 -3.62 3.05 10.62
N PRO A 108 -3.16 3.49 9.45
CA PRO A 108 -3.29 2.72 8.21
C PRO A 108 -2.36 1.51 8.10
N LEU A 109 -1.45 1.32 9.06
CA LEU A 109 -0.37 0.32 9.01
C LEU A 109 -0.49 -0.70 10.14
N VAL A 110 -1.71 -1.00 10.59
CA VAL A 110 -1.92 -2.06 11.57
C VAL A 110 -1.55 -3.41 10.94
N ASP A 111 -0.64 -4.12 11.60
CA ASP A 111 -0.17 -5.44 11.19
C ASP A 111 -1.18 -6.52 11.58
N PRO A 112 -1.44 -7.55 10.73
CA PRO A 112 -2.33 -8.67 11.06
C PRO A 112 -1.95 -9.38 12.36
N GLY A 113 -0.66 -9.50 12.67
CA GLY A 113 -0.19 -10.10 13.92
C GLY A 113 -0.61 -9.31 15.15
N VAL A 114 -0.73 -7.97 15.07
CA VAL A 114 -1.27 -7.14 16.17
C VAL A 114 -2.75 -7.47 16.38
N ILE A 115 -3.53 -7.58 15.31
CA ILE A 115 -4.95 -7.95 15.39
C ILE A 115 -5.11 -9.33 16.04
N SER A 116 -4.33 -10.32 15.57
CA SER A 116 -4.35 -11.69 16.10
C SER A 116 -4.00 -11.74 17.59
N ARG A 117 -3.00 -10.98 18.05
CA ARG A 117 -2.62 -10.94 19.48
C ARG A 117 -3.73 -10.36 20.35
N VAL A 118 -4.41 -9.31 19.89
CA VAL A 118 -5.56 -8.74 20.61
C VAL A 118 -6.67 -9.78 20.72
N LEU A 119 -7.03 -10.45 19.61
CA LEU A 119 -8.08 -11.48 19.59
C LEU A 119 -7.73 -12.68 20.49
N ALA A 120 -6.47 -13.11 20.50
CA ALA A 120 -6.01 -14.20 21.38
C ALA A 120 -6.14 -13.82 22.85
N ALA A 121 -5.80 -12.60 23.26
CA ALA A 121 -5.92 -12.14 24.63
C ALA A 121 -7.38 -12.09 25.13
N LEU A 122 -8.34 -11.83 24.22
CA LEU A 122 -9.77 -11.83 24.56
C LEU A 122 -10.33 -13.22 24.90
N GLN A 123 -9.58 -14.30 24.68
CA GLN A 123 -9.99 -15.63 25.15
C GLN A 123 -9.92 -15.77 26.68
N THR A 124 -9.13 -14.90 27.34
CA THR A 124 -8.89 -14.96 28.80
C THR A 124 -9.12 -13.62 29.52
N SER A 125 -9.41 -12.54 28.77
CA SER A 125 -9.62 -11.19 29.32
C SER A 125 -10.84 -10.52 28.68
N PRO A 126 -11.63 -9.74 29.44
CA PRO A 126 -12.79 -9.02 28.89
C PRO A 126 -12.41 -7.88 27.95
N GLY A 127 -11.16 -7.39 28.02
CA GLY A 127 -10.61 -6.39 27.11
C GLY A 127 -9.12 -6.62 26.84
N ALA A 128 -8.61 -6.16 25.71
CA ALA A 128 -7.21 -6.24 25.33
C ALA A 128 -6.81 -5.08 24.41
N ILE A 129 -5.62 -4.51 24.66
CA ILE A 129 -5.06 -3.44 23.83
C ILE A 129 -3.62 -3.74 23.43
N PRO A 130 -3.20 -3.38 22.22
CA PRO A 130 -1.79 -3.37 21.86
C PRO A 130 -1.14 -2.12 22.47
N ALA A 131 0.04 -2.30 23.04
CA ALA A 131 0.79 -1.18 23.59
C ALA A 131 2.30 -1.41 23.47
N LEU A 132 3.05 -0.33 23.57
CA LEU A 132 4.51 -0.34 23.55
C LEU A 132 5.03 0.29 24.86
N ALA A 133 5.99 -0.37 25.52
CA ALA A 133 6.63 0.20 26.69
C ALA A 133 7.31 1.53 26.34
N VAL A 134 7.25 2.50 27.24
CA VAL A 134 7.91 3.79 27.04
C VAL A 134 9.43 3.61 27.17
N ALA A 135 10.15 3.80 26.08
CA ALA A 135 11.60 3.69 26.01
C ALA A 135 12.31 5.00 26.39
N ASP A 136 11.72 6.16 26.07
CA ASP A 136 12.31 7.47 26.29
C ASP A 136 12.07 7.98 27.72
N THR A 137 12.94 8.90 28.18
CA THR A 137 12.73 9.62 29.44
C THR A 137 11.58 10.62 29.27
N LEU A 138 10.53 10.47 30.07
CA LEU A 138 9.40 11.38 30.09
C LEU A 138 9.65 12.60 30.97
N LYS A 139 9.26 13.76 30.47
CA LYS A 139 9.33 15.03 31.20
C LYS A 139 7.91 15.62 31.32
N ARG A 140 7.57 16.11 32.52
CA ARG A 140 6.44 17.01 32.69
C ARG A 140 6.92 18.43 32.41
N SER A 141 6.10 19.24 31.76
CA SER A 141 6.45 20.61 31.36
C SER A 141 5.20 21.50 31.46
N ASP A 142 5.41 22.76 31.73
CA ASP A 142 4.39 23.83 31.63
C ASP A 142 4.19 24.30 30.17
N GLY A 143 4.92 23.70 29.22
CA GLY A 143 4.94 24.06 27.79
C GLY A 143 6.20 24.82 27.38
N GLN A 144 6.94 25.41 28.33
CA GLN A 144 8.19 26.16 28.09
C GLN A 144 9.38 25.54 28.82
N PHE A 145 9.21 25.16 30.08
CA PHE A 145 10.27 24.61 30.89
C PHE A 145 9.93 23.20 31.42
N VAL A 146 10.97 22.40 31.66
CA VAL A 146 10.84 21.10 32.32
C VAL A 146 10.59 21.29 33.80
N GLU A 147 9.46 20.81 34.31
CA GLU A 147 9.12 20.82 35.73
C GLU A 147 9.73 19.61 36.47
N THR A 148 9.55 18.41 35.90
CA THR A 148 10.03 17.19 36.55
C THR A 148 10.21 16.04 35.53
N THR A 149 11.00 15.04 35.95
CA THR A 149 11.09 13.76 35.24
C THR A 149 10.02 12.81 35.78
N VAL A 150 9.26 12.20 34.89
CA VAL A 150 8.26 11.18 35.20
C VAL A 150 8.92 9.81 35.10
N ASP A 151 8.77 8.97 36.17
CA ASP A 151 9.20 7.59 36.07
C ASP A 151 8.45 6.87 34.98
N ARG A 152 9.17 6.25 34.03
CA ARG A 152 8.59 5.52 32.90
C ARG A 152 8.30 4.06 33.21
N GLN A 153 8.72 3.54 34.36
CA GLN A 153 8.47 2.15 34.74
C GLN A 153 6.96 1.88 34.79
N GLY A 154 6.50 0.88 34.07
CA GLY A 154 5.08 0.55 33.98
C GLY A 154 4.25 1.47 33.09
N LEU A 155 4.86 2.43 32.39
CA LEU A 155 4.14 3.28 31.43
C LEU A 155 4.19 2.68 30.02
N TRP A 156 3.03 2.70 29.35
CA TRP A 156 2.84 2.13 28.03
C TRP A 156 2.19 3.14 27.09
N ARG A 157 2.56 3.09 25.81
CA ARG A 157 1.92 3.85 24.73
C ARG A 157 0.82 2.98 24.13
N ALA A 158 -0.44 3.22 24.48
CA ALA A 158 -1.58 2.49 23.97
C ALA A 158 -1.77 2.73 22.48
N GLN A 159 -2.12 1.66 21.78
CA GLN A 159 -2.47 1.70 20.34
C GLN A 159 -3.87 1.13 20.12
N THR A 160 -4.28 1.07 18.85
CA THR A 160 -5.49 0.37 18.42
C THR A 160 -5.12 -0.67 17.35
N PRO A 161 -5.92 -1.77 17.17
CA PRO A 161 -7.27 -1.97 17.67
C PRO A 161 -7.34 -2.26 19.16
N GLN A 162 -8.32 -1.68 19.85
CA GLN A 162 -8.68 -2.03 21.21
C GLN A 162 -9.84 -3.03 21.15
N GLY A 163 -9.63 -4.24 21.66
CA GLY A 163 -10.57 -5.35 21.55
C GLY A 163 -11.34 -5.57 22.85
N PHE A 164 -12.61 -5.91 22.74
CA PHE A 164 -13.50 -6.16 23.89
C PHE A 164 -14.58 -7.19 23.56
N HIS A 165 -15.13 -7.86 24.59
CA HIS A 165 -16.41 -8.50 24.47
C HIS A 165 -17.49 -7.44 24.26
N TYR A 166 -18.26 -7.59 23.17
CA TYR A 166 -19.16 -6.56 22.68
C TYR A 166 -20.14 -6.02 23.73
N GLN A 167 -20.88 -6.90 24.40
CA GLN A 167 -21.88 -6.48 25.39
C GLN A 167 -21.27 -5.71 26.57
N ASN A 168 -20.05 -6.09 26.97
CA ASN A 168 -19.35 -5.43 28.07
C ASN A 168 -18.97 -3.99 27.74
N ILE A 169 -18.37 -3.80 26.56
CA ILE A 169 -17.92 -2.44 26.16
C ILE A 169 -19.09 -1.53 25.78
N LEU A 170 -20.14 -2.08 25.18
CA LEU A 170 -21.37 -1.33 24.90
C LEU A 170 -22.01 -0.82 26.20
N ALA A 171 -22.13 -1.70 27.21
CA ALA A 171 -22.64 -1.30 28.52
C ALA A 171 -21.76 -0.23 29.18
N ALA A 172 -20.42 -0.39 29.09
CA ALA A 172 -19.46 0.58 29.61
C ALA A 172 -19.60 1.95 28.96
N HIS A 173 -19.70 2.02 27.63
CA HIS A 173 -19.90 3.28 26.90
C HIS A 173 -21.24 3.95 27.23
N ARG A 174 -22.31 3.20 27.41
CA ARG A 174 -23.62 3.72 27.85
C ARG A 174 -23.56 4.34 29.25
N GLN A 175 -22.79 3.70 30.15
CA GLN A 175 -22.64 4.19 31.53
C GLN A 175 -21.68 5.39 31.65
N ALA A 176 -20.68 5.49 30.77
CA ALA A 176 -19.67 6.56 30.83
C ALA A 176 -20.26 7.96 30.61
N GLY A 177 -21.44 8.06 29.98
CA GLY A 177 -22.16 9.31 29.81
C GLY A 177 -21.37 10.39 29.09
N GLY A 178 -21.35 11.62 29.63
CA GLY A 178 -20.68 12.78 29.05
C GLY A 178 -19.22 12.98 29.46
N ASP A 179 -18.59 12.03 30.17
CA ASP A 179 -17.20 12.16 30.58
C ASP A 179 -16.26 11.96 29.37
N GLU A 180 -15.35 12.90 29.12
CA GLU A 180 -14.35 12.78 28.06
C GLU A 180 -13.20 11.86 28.48
N LEU A 181 -13.35 10.57 28.17
CA LEU A 181 -12.28 9.59 28.35
C LEU A 181 -11.41 9.50 27.08
N THR A 182 -10.12 9.24 27.27
CA THR A 182 -9.10 9.39 26.20
C THR A 182 -9.19 8.30 25.15
N ASP A 183 -9.59 7.07 25.53
CA ASP A 183 -9.72 5.90 24.66
C ASP A 183 -10.73 4.90 25.23
N ASP A 184 -10.93 3.77 24.54
CA ASP A 184 -11.93 2.77 24.90
C ASP A 184 -11.45 1.90 26.08
N ALA A 185 -10.12 1.77 26.27
CA ALA A 185 -9.56 1.13 27.44
C ALA A 185 -9.91 1.91 28.73
N ALA A 186 -9.81 3.24 28.71
CA ALA A 186 -10.20 4.07 29.84
C ALA A 186 -11.72 3.96 30.16
N VAL A 187 -12.56 3.77 29.13
CA VAL A 187 -14.00 3.49 29.33
C VAL A 187 -14.19 2.13 30.01
N ALA A 188 -13.47 1.10 29.54
CA ALA A 188 -13.52 -0.23 30.12
C ALA A 188 -13.02 -0.26 31.57
N GLU A 189 -11.86 0.38 31.85
CA GLU A 189 -11.26 0.50 33.19
C GLU A 189 -12.24 1.18 34.18
N ARG A 190 -12.87 2.26 33.75
CA ARG A 190 -13.88 2.95 34.58
C ARG A 190 -15.08 2.07 34.91
N ALA A 191 -15.45 1.18 33.99
CA ALA A 191 -16.51 0.20 34.24
C ALA A 191 -16.04 -1.03 35.02
N GLY A 192 -14.78 -1.05 35.49
CA GLY A 192 -14.19 -2.16 36.27
C GLY A 192 -13.82 -3.38 35.44
N LEU A 193 -13.73 -3.25 34.11
CA LEU A 193 -13.28 -4.33 33.23
C LEU A 193 -11.74 -4.40 33.22
N ALA A 194 -11.22 -5.62 33.39
CA ALA A 194 -9.78 -5.85 33.21
C ALA A 194 -9.39 -5.74 31.73
N VAL A 195 -8.32 -5.01 31.44
CA VAL A 195 -7.80 -4.81 30.08
C VAL A 195 -6.38 -5.36 30.00
N ALA A 196 -6.20 -6.43 29.22
CA ALA A 196 -4.88 -7.02 29.00
C ALA A 196 -4.05 -6.15 28.05
N ILE A 197 -2.73 -6.07 28.29
CA ILE A 197 -1.78 -5.46 27.37
C ILE A 197 -1.14 -6.56 26.52
N VAL A 198 -1.15 -6.39 25.20
CA VAL A 198 -0.40 -7.21 24.24
C VAL A 198 0.65 -6.37 23.54
N GLU A 199 1.65 -7.02 22.97
CA GLU A 199 2.71 -6.33 22.22
C GLU A 199 2.14 -5.61 20.98
N GLY A 200 2.35 -4.30 20.91
CA GLY A 200 2.02 -3.46 19.77
C GLY A 200 3.08 -3.52 18.65
N SER A 201 3.09 -2.51 17.78
CA SER A 201 4.10 -2.35 16.74
C SER A 201 4.50 -0.89 16.59
N GLU A 202 5.82 -0.61 16.46
CA GLU A 202 6.32 0.74 16.17
C GLU A 202 5.84 1.24 14.80
N ASP A 203 5.50 0.32 13.88
CA ASP A 203 4.97 0.63 12.55
C ASP A 203 3.47 0.94 12.56
N ASN A 204 2.76 0.59 13.65
CA ASN A 204 1.33 0.94 13.81
C ASN A 204 1.17 2.43 14.20
N VAL A 205 1.74 3.29 13.37
CA VAL A 205 1.75 4.75 13.61
C VAL A 205 0.36 5.36 13.47
N LYS A 206 0.05 6.33 14.33
CA LYS A 206 -1.16 7.15 14.21
C LYS A 206 -0.82 8.41 13.43
N VAL A 207 -1.38 8.56 12.25
CA VAL A 207 -1.25 9.78 11.43
C VAL A 207 -2.00 10.93 12.12
N THR A 208 -1.23 11.87 12.66
CA THR A 208 -1.76 13.04 13.37
C THR A 208 -1.26 14.35 12.81
N ARG A 209 -0.06 14.34 12.19
CA ARG A 209 0.62 15.47 11.59
C ARG A 209 1.18 15.05 10.23
N THR A 210 1.56 16.02 9.39
CA THR A 210 2.18 15.75 8.07
C THR A 210 3.45 14.91 8.15
N GLY A 211 4.27 15.09 9.20
CA GLY A 211 5.46 14.27 9.43
C GLY A 211 5.16 12.77 9.64
N ASP A 212 3.98 12.44 10.18
CA ASP A 212 3.56 11.05 10.36
C ASP A 212 3.24 10.38 9.02
N MET A 213 2.75 11.13 8.02
CA MET A 213 2.56 10.63 6.65
C MET A 213 3.89 10.22 6.03
N VAL A 214 4.90 11.08 6.13
CA VAL A 214 6.25 10.77 5.62
C VAL A 214 6.83 9.53 6.30
N ARG A 215 6.62 9.38 7.61
CA ARG A 215 7.03 8.17 8.34
C ARG A 215 6.28 6.94 7.83
N ALA A 216 4.97 7.03 7.68
CA ALA A 216 4.14 5.94 7.19
C ALA A 216 4.51 5.53 5.74
N GLU A 217 4.84 6.50 4.88
CA GLU A 217 5.34 6.21 3.53
C GLU A 217 6.69 5.48 3.55
N ARG A 218 7.59 5.86 4.46
CA ARG A 218 8.86 5.13 4.63
C ARG A 218 8.65 3.70 5.08
N ILE A 219 7.76 3.46 6.05
CA ILE A 219 7.42 2.12 6.53
C ILE A 219 6.86 1.28 5.38
N LEU A 220 5.92 1.81 4.59
CA LEU A 220 5.40 1.14 3.40
C LEU A 220 6.49 0.89 2.32
N GLY A 221 7.48 1.78 2.25
CA GLY A 221 8.60 1.64 1.34
C GLY A 221 9.72 0.71 1.83
N SER A 222 9.65 0.19 3.07
CA SER A 222 10.64 -0.72 3.66
C SER A 222 10.44 -2.19 3.29
N GLY A 223 9.53 -2.50 2.35
CA GLY A 223 9.33 -3.84 1.83
C GLY A 223 10.62 -4.43 1.22
N GLU A 224 10.64 -5.73 0.99
CA GLU A 224 11.78 -6.44 0.39
C GLU A 224 12.10 -5.85 -0.99
N THR A 225 13.32 -5.35 -1.15
CA THR A 225 13.81 -4.85 -2.44
C THR A 225 14.36 -6.01 -3.25
N ARG A 226 13.80 -6.21 -4.44
CA ARG A 226 14.24 -7.26 -5.38
C ARG A 226 14.65 -6.64 -6.70
N THR A 227 15.72 -7.18 -7.30
CA THR A 227 16.19 -6.76 -8.61
C THR A 227 16.20 -7.95 -9.56
N GLY A 228 15.60 -7.76 -10.72
CA GLY A 228 15.66 -8.70 -11.83
C GLY A 228 16.47 -8.12 -12.99
N LEU A 229 17.01 -9.00 -13.80
CA LEU A 229 17.71 -8.69 -15.04
C LEU A 229 16.98 -9.34 -16.19
N GLY A 230 16.89 -8.62 -17.33
CA GLY A 230 16.37 -9.15 -18.58
C GLY A 230 17.33 -8.85 -19.71
N PHE A 231 17.37 -9.75 -20.66
CA PHE A 231 18.14 -9.61 -21.90
C PHE A 231 17.33 -10.18 -23.05
N ASP A 232 17.23 -9.42 -24.13
CA ASP A 232 16.57 -9.87 -25.34
C ASP A 232 17.32 -9.42 -26.58
N VAL A 233 17.14 -10.14 -27.70
CA VAL A 233 17.76 -9.85 -28.97
C VAL A 233 16.82 -10.21 -30.12
N HIS A 234 16.71 -9.28 -31.08
CA HIS A 234 15.98 -9.50 -32.33
C HIS A 234 16.86 -9.19 -33.52
N ARG A 235 16.80 -10.07 -34.52
CA ARG A 235 17.52 -9.86 -35.78
C ARG A 235 16.75 -8.92 -36.67
N PHE A 236 17.47 -8.25 -37.58
CA PHE A 236 16.85 -7.47 -38.64
C PHE A 236 16.21 -8.37 -39.70
N GLY A 237 15.07 -7.91 -40.23
CA GLY A 237 14.32 -8.51 -41.29
C GLY A 237 13.67 -7.44 -42.21
N PRO A 238 12.84 -7.84 -43.14
CA PRO A 238 12.15 -6.90 -44.00
C PRO A 238 11.26 -5.93 -43.19
N GLY A 239 11.34 -4.64 -43.50
CA GLY A 239 10.55 -3.61 -42.84
C GLY A 239 11.07 -2.22 -43.16
N ASP A 240 10.43 -1.20 -42.63
CA ASP A 240 10.74 0.23 -42.80
C ASP A 240 10.90 0.97 -41.46
N HIS A 241 10.80 0.23 -40.36
CA HIS A 241 10.90 0.77 -38.99
C HIS A 241 11.21 -0.32 -37.97
N VAL A 242 11.66 0.10 -36.81
CA VAL A 242 11.83 -0.75 -35.61
C VAL A 242 11.00 -0.18 -34.45
N MET A 243 10.43 -1.06 -33.61
CA MET A 243 9.83 -0.70 -32.33
C MET A 243 10.87 -0.80 -31.24
N LEU A 244 11.10 0.28 -30.48
CA LEU A 244 12.05 0.29 -29.36
C LEU A 244 11.47 1.06 -28.18
N CYS A 245 11.30 0.38 -27.04
CA CYS A 245 10.71 0.93 -25.83
C CYS A 245 9.34 1.62 -26.07
N GLY A 246 8.49 1.01 -26.88
CA GLY A 246 7.16 1.49 -27.23
C GLY A 246 7.12 2.64 -28.24
N VAL A 247 8.24 2.96 -28.88
CA VAL A 247 8.35 4.05 -29.85
C VAL A 247 8.73 3.51 -31.22
N LYS A 248 7.97 3.89 -32.24
CA LYS A 248 8.23 3.55 -33.65
C LYS A 248 9.34 4.46 -34.20
N LEU A 249 10.45 3.87 -34.64
CA LEU A 249 11.60 4.56 -35.22
C LEU A 249 11.79 4.19 -36.69
N PRO A 250 11.91 5.15 -37.63
CA PRO A 250 12.24 4.87 -39.02
C PRO A 250 13.61 4.14 -39.12
N HIS A 251 13.66 3.06 -39.88
CA HIS A 251 14.86 2.27 -40.11
C HIS A 251 14.73 1.54 -41.46
N GLU A 252 15.84 1.19 -42.10
CA GLU A 252 15.85 0.48 -43.40
C GLU A 252 15.41 -0.99 -43.28
N PHE A 253 15.37 -1.52 -42.06
CA PHE A 253 14.93 -2.88 -41.74
C PHE A 253 13.92 -2.85 -40.59
N GLY A 254 13.06 -3.88 -40.51
CA GLY A 254 12.28 -4.20 -39.31
C GLY A 254 13.03 -5.14 -38.38
N LEU A 255 12.45 -5.44 -37.21
CA LEU A 255 12.91 -6.53 -36.34
C LEU A 255 11.99 -7.74 -36.51
N GLU A 256 12.58 -8.93 -36.56
CA GLU A 256 11.83 -10.19 -36.64
C GLU A 256 11.48 -10.71 -35.25
N GLY A 257 10.20 -11.03 -35.01
CA GLY A 257 9.70 -11.57 -33.76
C GLY A 257 8.26 -12.06 -33.85
N HIS A 258 7.76 -12.65 -32.79
CA HIS A 258 6.38 -13.14 -32.71
C HIS A 258 5.38 -12.01 -32.41
N SER A 259 5.85 -10.89 -31.80
CA SER A 259 5.10 -9.67 -31.51
C SER A 259 5.52 -8.54 -32.46
N ASP A 260 5.46 -7.30 -32.04
CA ASP A 260 6.07 -6.13 -32.70
C ASP A 260 7.61 -6.10 -32.55
N ALA A 261 8.20 -7.12 -31.89
CA ALA A 261 9.63 -7.32 -31.66
C ALA A 261 10.31 -6.16 -30.94
N ASP A 262 9.62 -5.48 -30.01
CA ASP A 262 10.23 -4.45 -29.18
C ASP A 262 11.17 -5.06 -28.14
N VAL A 263 12.43 -5.19 -28.51
CA VAL A 263 13.50 -5.80 -27.70
C VAL A 263 13.68 -5.10 -26.34
N GLY A 264 13.41 -3.78 -26.25
CA GLY A 264 13.52 -3.01 -25.02
C GLY A 264 12.42 -3.36 -24.05
N LEU A 265 11.16 -3.41 -24.49
CA LEU A 265 10.02 -3.79 -23.66
C LEU A 265 10.10 -5.25 -23.21
N HIS A 266 10.57 -6.16 -24.08
CA HIS A 266 10.77 -7.56 -23.73
C HIS A 266 11.80 -7.71 -22.61
N ALA A 267 12.97 -7.07 -22.73
CA ALA A 267 14.00 -7.12 -21.70
C ALA A 267 13.49 -6.57 -20.35
N VAL A 268 12.67 -5.50 -20.34
CA VAL A 268 12.09 -4.97 -19.09
C VAL A 268 11.04 -5.93 -18.52
N THR A 269 10.23 -6.55 -19.37
CA THR A 269 9.22 -7.54 -18.95
C THR A 269 9.90 -8.69 -18.22
N ASP A 270 10.96 -9.25 -18.80
CA ASP A 270 11.76 -10.33 -18.18
C ASP A 270 12.41 -9.89 -16.86
N ALA A 271 12.93 -8.65 -16.84
CA ALA A 271 13.49 -8.11 -15.60
C ALA A 271 12.45 -8.03 -14.47
N PHE A 272 11.21 -7.64 -14.78
CA PHE A 272 10.12 -7.61 -13.81
C PHE A 272 9.70 -9.00 -13.35
N LEU A 273 9.45 -9.91 -14.28
CA LEU A 273 9.06 -11.28 -13.98
C LEU A 273 10.14 -11.99 -13.14
N GLY A 274 11.41 -11.81 -13.49
CA GLY A 274 12.55 -12.31 -12.73
C GLY A 274 12.63 -11.72 -11.31
N ALA A 275 12.39 -10.41 -11.14
CA ALA A 275 12.40 -9.76 -9.83
C ALA A 275 11.32 -10.31 -8.89
N ILE A 276 10.15 -10.68 -9.40
CA ILE A 276 9.04 -11.23 -8.61
C ILE A 276 9.00 -12.76 -8.57
N GLY A 277 9.95 -13.44 -9.23
CA GLY A 277 10.06 -14.90 -9.22
C GLY A 277 9.00 -15.62 -10.06
N GLU A 278 8.48 -14.99 -11.12
CA GLU A 278 7.40 -15.51 -11.97
C GLU A 278 7.88 -16.00 -13.36
N GLY A 279 9.18 -16.31 -13.49
CA GLY A 279 9.74 -16.84 -14.73
C GLY A 279 10.08 -15.76 -15.75
N ASP A 280 9.65 -15.94 -16.98
CA ASP A 280 9.98 -15.11 -18.15
C ASP A 280 8.74 -14.82 -19.03
N ILE A 281 8.91 -13.98 -20.05
CA ILE A 281 7.86 -13.62 -20.99
C ILE A 281 7.29 -14.85 -21.70
N GLY A 282 8.12 -15.85 -22.03
CA GLY A 282 7.71 -17.08 -22.72
C GLY A 282 6.81 -17.96 -21.85
N THR A 283 6.94 -17.89 -20.52
CA THR A 283 6.07 -18.60 -19.57
C THR A 283 4.65 -18.03 -19.57
N HIS A 284 4.50 -16.70 -19.65
CA HIS A 284 3.20 -16.02 -19.63
C HIS A 284 2.56 -15.87 -21.00
N PHE A 285 3.39 -15.74 -22.04
CA PHE A 285 2.98 -15.49 -23.42
C PHE A 285 3.67 -16.45 -24.38
N PRO A 286 3.29 -17.75 -24.36
CA PRO A 286 3.98 -18.77 -25.16
C PRO A 286 3.98 -18.41 -26.64
N PRO A 287 5.14 -18.43 -27.33
CA PRO A 287 5.21 -18.15 -28.77
C PRO A 287 4.40 -19.12 -29.64
N SER A 288 4.09 -20.30 -29.11
CA SER A 288 3.24 -21.30 -29.76
C SER A 288 1.76 -20.92 -29.83
N ASP A 289 1.32 -19.94 -29.02
CA ASP A 289 -0.07 -19.47 -29.01
C ASP A 289 -0.28 -18.39 -30.07
N PRO A 290 -1.12 -18.66 -31.10
CA PRO A 290 -1.34 -17.72 -32.21
C PRO A 290 -1.93 -16.36 -31.80
N GLN A 291 -2.54 -16.26 -30.64
CA GLN A 291 -3.15 -15.00 -30.14
C GLN A 291 -2.11 -13.90 -29.93
N TRP A 292 -0.83 -14.25 -29.67
CA TRP A 292 0.24 -13.30 -29.42
C TRP A 292 0.97 -12.84 -30.68
N LYS A 293 0.62 -13.41 -31.84
CA LYS A 293 1.29 -13.08 -33.10
C LYS A 293 0.95 -11.66 -33.54
N GLY A 294 1.95 -10.80 -33.64
CA GLY A 294 1.81 -9.38 -34.00
C GLY A 294 1.21 -8.49 -32.95
N THR A 295 1.15 -9.00 -31.71
CA THR A 295 0.68 -8.21 -30.53
C THR A 295 1.70 -7.13 -30.17
N GLU A 296 1.22 -5.97 -29.74
CA GLU A 296 2.05 -4.89 -29.23
C GLU A 296 2.69 -5.31 -27.90
N SER A 297 4.00 -5.13 -27.75
CA SER A 297 4.77 -5.55 -26.57
C SER A 297 4.45 -4.74 -25.30
N ASP A 298 3.70 -3.65 -25.42
CA ASP A 298 3.21 -2.90 -24.27
C ASP A 298 2.23 -3.72 -23.40
N ILE A 299 1.52 -4.67 -24.00
CA ILE A 299 0.62 -5.60 -23.29
C ILE A 299 1.44 -6.48 -22.31
N PHE A 300 2.60 -6.97 -22.75
CA PHE A 300 3.48 -7.81 -21.92
C PHE A 300 4.06 -7.03 -20.75
N LEU A 301 4.55 -5.83 -21.03
CA LEU A 301 5.10 -4.95 -20.00
C LEU A 301 4.03 -4.54 -18.97
N ARG A 302 2.83 -4.20 -19.43
CA ARG A 302 1.69 -3.86 -18.55
C ARG A 302 1.33 -5.03 -17.65
N HIS A 303 1.21 -6.23 -18.20
CA HIS A 303 0.92 -7.44 -17.44
C HIS A 303 1.93 -7.67 -16.30
N ALA A 304 3.23 -7.56 -16.59
CA ALA A 304 4.25 -7.69 -15.54
C ALA A 304 4.15 -6.58 -14.47
N GLY A 305 3.83 -5.34 -14.88
CA GLY A 305 3.55 -4.24 -13.96
C GLY A 305 2.33 -4.49 -13.07
N ASP A 306 1.25 -5.02 -13.63
CA ASP A 306 0.03 -5.37 -12.91
C ASP A 306 0.27 -6.53 -11.91
N MET A 307 1.12 -7.50 -12.25
CA MET A 307 1.53 -8.58 -11.33
C MET A 307 2.29 -8.03 -10.13
N ILE A 308 3.20 -7.07 -10.31
CA ILE A 308 3.90 -6.40 -9.21
C ILE A 308 2.89 -5.68 -8.31
N ALA A 309 1.96 -4.92 -8.90
CA ALA A 309 0.92 -4.22 -8.17
C ALA A 309 -0.04 -5.17 -7.44
N GLY A 310 -0.39 -6.31 -8.06
CA GLY A 310 -1.22 -7.36 -7.46
C GLY A 310 -0.57 -8.02 -6.24
N LYS A 311 0.75 -8.08 -6.17
CA LYS A 311 1.51 -8.52 -4.99
C LYS A 311 1.67 -7.40 -3.92
N GLY A 312 1.04 -6.24 -4.11
CA GLY A 312 1.19 -5.06 -3.23
C GLY A 312 2.51 -4.32 -3.43
N GLY A 313 3.28 -4.69 -4.44
CA GLY A 313 4.57 -4.13 -4.73
C GLY A 313 4.54 -2.83 -5.53
N ARG A 314 5.70 -2.22 -5.68
CA ARG A 314 5.91 -1.01 -6.49
C ARG A 314 7.21 -1.09 -7.27
N ILE A 315 7.22 -0.49 -8.45
CA ILE A 315 8.43 -0.33 -9.27
C ILE A 315 9.27 0.80 -8.67
N SER A 316 10.53 0.49 -8.30
CA SER A 316 11.49 1.48 -7.77
C SER A 316 12.21 2.20 -8.90
N ASN A 317 12.87 1.44 -9.79
CA ASN A 317 13.50 1.99 -10.99
C ASN A 317 13.61 0.93 -12.09
N ILE A 318 13.79 1.42 -13.32
CA ILE A 318 14.09 0.65 -14.53
C ILE A 318 15.32 1.27 -15.19
N ASP A 319 16.27 0.47 -15.60
CA ASP A 319 17.43 0.89 -16.37
C ASP A 319 17.60 0.00 -17.59
N VAL A 320 17.46 0.58 -18.78
CA VAL A 320 17.54 -0.12 -20.07
C VAL A 320 18.77 0.32 -20.84
N THR A 321 19.51 -0.62 -21.38
CA THR A 321 20.59 -0.38 -22.33
C THR A 321 20.24 -1.00 -23.68
N LEU A 322 20.03 -0.16 -24.70
CA LEU A 322 19.89 -0.60 -26.07
C LEU A 322 21.26 -0.73 -26.72
N ILE A 323 21.54 -1.86 -27.35
CA ILE A 323 22.85 -2.20 -27.92
C ILE A 323 22.68 -2.33 -29.42
N CYS A 324 23.06 -1.30 -30.16
CA CYS A 324 22.94 -1.25 -31.64
C CYS A 324 23.86 -0.19 -32.24
N GLU A 325 24.24 -0.38 -33.49
CA GLU A 325 24.93 0.65 -34.28
C GLU A 325 23.95 1.73 -34.80
N GLN A 326 22.76 1.28 -35.22
CA GLN A 326 21.63 2.08 -35.68
C GLN A 326 20.32 1.44 -35.19
N PRO A 327 19.24 2.24 -34.96
CA PRO A 327 19.17 3.71 -35.06
C PRO A 327 19.91 4.42 -33.92
N LYS A 328 20.18 5.72 -34.03
CA LYS A 328 20.73 6.51 -32.93
C LYS A 328 19.65 6.78 -31.90
N ILE A 329 19.81 6.23 -30.69
CA ILE A 329 18.80 6.26 -29.62
C ILE A 329 18.67 7.61 -28.93
N GLY A 330 19.77 8.36 -28.83
CA GLY A 330 19.82 9.63 -28.10
C GLY A 330 18.67 10.60 -28.38
N PRO A 331 18.34 10.90 -29.66
CA PRO A 331 17.24 11.79 -30.02
C PRO A 331 15.84 11.32 -29.56
N HIS A 332 15.67 10.01 -29.38
CA HIS A 332 14.35 9.38 -29.10
C HIS A 332 14.17 9.02 -27.61
N ARG A 333 15.22 9.16 -26.78
CA ARG A 333 15.23 8.75 -25.37
C ARG A 333 14.06 9.33 -24.57
N ALA A 334 13.78 10.62 -24.71
CA ALA A 334 12.70 11.25 -23.95
C ALA A 334 11.32 10.67 -24.31
N ALA A 335 11.06 10.41 -25.60
CA ALA A 335 9.81 9.80 -26.04
C ALA A 335 9.66 8.34 -25.53
N MET A 336 10.75 7.57 -25.51
CA MET A 336 10.77 6.20 -24.97
C MET A 336 10.50 6.19 -23.47
N ILE A 337 11.16 7.05 -22.69
CA ILE A 337 10.94 7.18 -21.25
C ILE A 337 9.47 7.52 -20.97
N LYS A 338 8.94 8.52 -21.67
CA LYS A 338 7.54 8.93 -21.53
C LYS A 338 6.59 7.78 -21.83
N ARG A 339 6.80 7.07 -22.95
CA ARG A 339 5.94 5.96 -23.35
C ARG A 339 5.93 4.82 -22.34
N MET A 340 7.11 4.41 -21.85
CA MET A 340 7.21 3.39 -20.81
C MET A 340 6.55 3.82 -19.50
N ALA A 341 6.68 5.10 -19.10
CA ALA A 341 6.02 5.66 -17.93
C ALA A 341 4.49 5.60 -18.05
N GLU A 342 3.95 5.91 -19.25
CA GLU A 342 2.52 5.80 -19.56
C GLU A 342 2.03 4.34 -19.48
N ILE A 343 2.75 3.38 -20.07
CA ILE A 343 2.42 1.95 -20.04
C ILE A 343 2.30 1.44 -18.60
N LEU A 344 3.26 1.81 -17.75
CA LEU A 344 3.39 1.34 -16.38
C LEU A 344 2.68 2.20 -15.34
N SER A 345 2.11 3.35 -15.75
CA SER A 345 1.50 4.33 -14.85
C SER A 345 2.44 4.78 -13.71
N ILE A 346 3.73 5.00 -14.04
CA ILE A 346 4.76 5.49 -13.11
C ILE A 346 5.34 6.82 -13.59
N THR A 347 6.11 7.47 -12.73
CA THR A 347 6.77 8.73 -13.06
C THR A 347 8.05 8.52 -13.89
N GLU A 348 8.30 9.38 -14.87
CA GLU A 348 9.43 9.30 -15.80
C GLU A 348 10.79 9.19 -15.11
N HIS A 349 10.97 9.84 -13.94
CA HIS A 349 12.24 9.82 -13.23
C HIS A 349 12.66 8.43 -12.69
N ARG A 350 11.76 7.43 -12.75
CA ARG A 350 12.05 6.04 -12.39
C ARG A 350 12.60 5.22 -13.57
N ILE A 351 12.71 5.82 -14.75
CA ILE A 351 13.12 5.14 -15.97
C ILE A 351 14.39 5.78 -16.52
N SER A 352 15.40 4.96 -16.73
CA SER A 352 16.63 5.32 -17.42
C SER A 352 16.74 4.52 -18.71
N ILE A 353 17.03 5.20 -19.82
CA ILE A 353 17.33 4.57 -21.11
C ILE A 353 18.66 5.09 -21.60
N LYS A 354 19.57 4.19 -21.89
CA LYS A 354 20.89 4.46 -22.44
C LYS A 354 21.17 3.56 -23.63
N ALA A 355 22.14 3.90 -24.43
CA ALA A 355 22.53 3.10 -25.59
C ALA A 355 24.06 3.00 -25.70
N THR A 356 24.49 1.92 -26.27
CA THR A 356 25.89 1.70 -26.62
C THR A 356 26.00 1.05 -27.99
N THR A 357 27.12 1.25 -28.68
CA THR A 357 27.55 0.41 -29.79
C THR A 357 28.39 -0.73 -29.26
N THR A 358 28.69 -1.70 -30.10
CA THR A 358 29.69 -2.74 -29.80
C THR A 358 30.98 -2.54 -30.56
N GLU A 359 31.26 -1.31 -30.99
CA GLU A 359 32.44 -0.92 -31.74
C GLU A 359 32.66 -1.80 -32.98
N ARG A 360 31.58 -2.13 -33.68
CA ARG A 360 31.50 -3.04 -34.84
C ARG A 360 31.86 -4.50 -34.55
N LEU A 361 31.89 -4.90 -33.29
CA LEU A 361 32.10 -6.28 -32.87
C LEU A 361 30.78 -7.03 -32.68
N GLY A 362 30.79 -8.33 -32.90
CA GLY A 362 29.63 -9.19 -32.72
C GLY A 362 28.50 -8.93 -33.72
N PHE A 363 27.34 -9.51 -33.47
CA PHE A 363 26.16 -9.42 -34.36
C PHE A 363 25.57 -8.02 -34.41
N THR A 364 25.51 -7.31 -33.29
CA THR A 364 25.05 -5.92 -33.25
C THR A 364 25.98 -4.98 -34.00
N GLY A 365 27.30 -5.19 -33.85
CA GLY A 365 28.32 -4.41 -34.56
C GLY A 365 28.37 -4.67 -36.06
N ARG A 366 27.95 -5.86 -36.51
CA ARG A 366 27.78 -6.17 -37.94
C ARG A 366 26.45 -5.73 -38.52
N GLY A 367 25.57 -5.15 -37.70
CA GLY A 367 24.22 -4.71 -38.13
C GLY A 367 23.30 -5.88 -38.44
N GLU A 368 23.39 -6.99 -37.72
CA GLU A 368 22.55 -8.16 -37.91
C GLU A 368 21.25 -8.09 -37.06
N GLY A 369 21.22 -7.23 -36.05
CA GLY A 369 20.07 -7.05 -35.16
C GLY A 369 20.36 -6.07 -34.05
N ILE A 370 19.41 -5.98 -33.11
CA ILE A 370 19.46 -5.13 -31.91
C ILE A 370 19.34 -6.02 -30.69
N ALA A 371 20.12 -5.71 -29.64
CA ALA A 371 19.98 -6.31 -28.31
C ALA A 371 19.55 -5.24 -27.30
N ALA A 372 18.88 -5.68 -26.25
CA ALA A 372 18.58 -4.87 -25.07
C ALA A 372 18.91 -5.63 -23.80
N GLN A 373 19.44 -4.91 -22.83
CA GLN A 373 19.59 -5.36 -21.46
C GLN A 373 18.83 -4.44 -20.52
N ALA A 374 18.09 -5.01 -19.60
CA ALA A 374 17.36 -4.26 -18.60
C ALA A 374 17.69 -4.75 -17.20
N ALA A 375 17.74 -3.81 -16.26
CA ALA A 375 17.69 -4.07 -14.83
C ALA A 375 16.43 -3.37 -14.27
N ALA A 376 15.65 -4.08 -13.48
CA ALA A 376 14.48 -3.51 -12.83
C ALA A 376 14.49 -3.82 -11.34
N THR A 377 14.24 -2.82 -10.52
CA THR A 377 14.15 -2.94 -9.07
C THR A 377 12.73 -2.69 -8.62
N VAL A 378 12.19 -3.63 -7.86
CA VAL A 378 10.86 -3.57 -7.27
C VAL A 378 10.95 -3.66 -5.74
N VAL A 379 9.95 -3.15 -5.06
CA VAL A 379 9.77 -3.30 -3.61
C VAL A 379 8.44 -4.03 -3.41
N LEU A 380 8.48 -5.18 -2.73
CA LEU A 380 7.32 -6.04 -2.47
C LEU A 380 6.90 -5.95 -1.02
#